data_0c23406adb0bfcfb75319e80fd6e1c16
#
_entry.id   0c23406adb0bfcfb75319e80fd6e1c16
#
_cell.length_a   1.000
_cell.length_b   1.000
_cell.length_c   1.000
_cell.angle_alpha   90.00
_cell.angle_beta   90.00
_cell.angle_gamma   90.00
#
_symmetry.space_group_name_H-M   'P 1'
#
loop_
_entity.id
_entity.type
_entity.pdbx_description
1 polymer ?
#
loop_
_entity_poly.entity_id
_entity_poly.type
_entity_poly.pdbx_seq_one_letter_code
_entity_poly.pdbx_strand_id
1 'polypeptide(L)'
;GVRFYQIQVVPGFWFLSQANHNRIFENKTSLEIAEEIISSYGPFCELETKTNGTYIKREYCVQFNETDLEFVERILAEDGITYYFTFTENSHTLILTDQTNGYVDCPETKVVKRGLSREEGAEGAVIRQWSRALSYHPQAYQLLDYNQDTPKNFYKQRVPTTSSFSQTPPMDARVGFGCYNFKTGSDSCHDFDSAYNKRITQNRMEELEARHNLAEGVSNCPGFHPGGRFELVHNAKSESGRYLLWEVSHRARNNIDSPSLYENHFNCIPADIPPRPAKPRYKQRMPGPQTAKVVAQSASGSAPDADPQRMVKVQFPWDGDHNSCKLRVMQGYAGSGWGASFVPRLDQEVLVDFINGDPDRPIVVGALYNKDNQGPKYTATQSGWLTQSGNANEFRFDDAGGAEEIYLKAGKDMNFVIANNETGDIQNDQTLSVSNNRAVSVGANESKSVGGSQTESVTGNQSITVQGNQSTGVNSNQTTTVAINSAETVGAAKELTIGGL
;
A
#
# COMPACT_ATOMS: atom_id res chain seq x y z
N GLY A 1 60.05 -4.58 18.29
CA GLY A 1 59.18 -4.08 17.23
C GLY A 1 58.02 -3.30 17.85
N VAL A 2 57.69 -2.13 17.33
CA VAL A 2 56.50 -1.33 17.72
C VAL A 2 55.27 -1.94 17.05
N ARG A 3 54.23 -2.20 17.81
CA ARG A 3 52.92 -2.64 17.29
C ARG A 3 52.00 -1.42 17.21
N PHE A 4 51.36 -1.27 16.08
CA PHE A 4 50.32 -0.26 15.88
C PHE A 4 48.95 -0.93 15.92
N TYR A 5 48.03 -0.29 16.64
CA TYR A 5 46.64 -0.72 16.72
C TYR A 5 45.75 0.40 16.24
N GLN A 6 44.76 0.06 15.43
CA GLN A 6 43.66 0.95 15.06
C GLN A 6 42.40 0.39 15.70
N ILE A 7 41.73 1.22 16.48
CA ILE A 7 40.49 0.83 17.18
C ILE A 7 39.40 1.77 16.72
N GLN A 8 38.24 1.21 16.37
CA GLN A 8 37.02 1.95 16.11
C GLN A 8 36.09 1.76 17.31
N VAL A 9 35.69 2.85 17.93
CA VAL A 9 34.72 2.86 19.02
C VAL A 9 33.44 3.48 18.52
N VAL A 10 32.32 2.82 18.75
CA VAL A 10 30.99 3.21 18.22
C VAL A 10 29.94 3.19 19.34
N PRO A 11 28.92 4.05 19.31
CA PRO A 11 27.77 3.93 20.20
C PRO A 11 27.03 2.60 19.98
N GLY A 12 26.34 2.11 21.03
CA GLY A 12 25.57 0.86 20.94
C GLY A 12 24.50 0.85 19.82
N PHE A 13 23.99 1.99 19.45
CA PHE A 13 23.07 2.17 18.32
C PHE A 13 23.64 1.67 16.98
N TRP A 14 24.98 1.65 16.82
CA TRP A 14 25.66 1.10 15.65
C TRP A 14 25.37 -0.40 15.44
N PHE A 15 25.09 -1.16 16.52
CA PHE A 15 24.77 -2.59 16.37
C PHE A 15 23.54 -2.84 15.52
N LEU A 16 22.60 -1.88 15.44
CA LEU A 16 21.45 -1.95 14.55
C LEU A 16 21.85 -2.05 13.07
N SER A 17 23.05 -1.59 12.70
CA SER A 17 23.57 -1.72 11.33
C SER A 17 24.04 -3.13 10.98
N GLN A 18 24.17 -4.01 11.95
CA GLN A 18 24.70 -5.36 11.77
C GLN A 18 23.59 -6.41 11.54
N ALA A 19 22.32 -6.03 11.70
CA ALA A 19 21.17 -6.90 11.48
C ALA A 19 20.33 -6.36 10.34
N ASN A 20 19.94 -7.26 9.44
CA ASN A 20 19.03 -6.98 8.32
C ASN A 20 17.81 -7.87 8.48
N HIS A 21 16.61 -7.26 8.48
CA HIS A 21 15.37 -7.98 8.66
C HIS A 21 14.34 -7.61 7.59
N ASN A 22 13.40 -8.55 7.36
CA ASN A 22 12.16 -8.31 6.65
C ASN A 22 11.04 -8.57 7.65
N ARG A 23 10.29 -7.55 8.02
CA ARG A 23 9.21 -7.65 9.00
C ARG A 23 8.18 -6.56 8.84
N ILE A 24 7.00 -6.82 9.35
CA ILE A 24 5.83 -5.95 9.28
C ILE A 24 5.52 -5.41 10.68
N PHE A 25 5.22 -4.13 10.75
CA PHE A 25 4.72 -3.47 11.97
C PHE A 25 3.30 -2.96 11.69
N GLU A 26 2.35 -3.31 12.56
CA GLU A 26 0.95 -2.92 12.45
C GLU A 26 0.53 -1.98 13.59
N ASN A 27 -0.25 -0.95 13.25
CA ASN A 27 -0.89 -0.02 14.20
C ASN A 27 0.07 0.64 15.21
N LYS A 28 1.29 0.95 14.78
CA LYS A 28 2.34 1.58 15.60
C LYS A 28 2.78 2.92 15.01
N THR A 29 3.12 3.86 15.86
CA THR A 29 3.80 5.09 15.46
C THR A 29 5.26 4.81 15.10
N SER A 30 5.91 5.70 14.35
CA SER A 30 7.35 5.59 14.06
C SER A 30 8.19 5.53 15.34
N LEU A 31 7.76 6.25 16.38
CA LEU A 31 8.44 6.26 17.67
C LEU A 31 8.30 4.92 18.38
N GLU A 32 7.08 4.36 18.49
CA GLU A 32 6.84 3.05 19.08
C GLU A 32 7.63 1.93 18.36
N ILE A 33 7.72 1.99 17.01
CA ILE A 33 8.52 1.04 16.24
C ILE A 33 10.02 1.20 16.54
N ALA A 34 10.51 2.43 16.57
CA ALA A 34 11.92 2.71 16.88
C ALA A 34 12.29 2.25 18.30
N GLU A 35 11.45 2.55 19.28
CA GLU A 35 11.63 2.13 20.68
C GLU A 35 11.66 0.60 20.82
N GLU A 36 10.75 -0.12 20.13
CA GLU A 36 10.72 -1.57 20.12
C GLU A 36 12.00 -2.18 19.55
N ILE A 37 12.45 -1.67 18.39
CA ILE A 37 13.67 -2.17 17.76
C ILE A 37 14.89 -1.86 18.64
N ILE A 38 15.06 -0.63 19.08
CA ILE A 38 16.20 -0.21 19.89
C ILE A 38 16.25 -1.02 21.20
N SER A 39 15.11 -1.20 21.85
CA SER A 39 15.01 -1.96 23.10
C SER A 39 15.39 -3.44 22.94
N SER A 40 15.21 -4.02 21.75
CA SER A 40 15.60 -5.40 21.48
C SER A 40 17.12 -5.63 21.55
N TYR A 41 17.92 -4.57 21.45
CA TYR A 41 19.39 -4.62 21.60
C TYR A 41 19.85 -4.55 23.06
N GLY A 42 18.93 -4.49 24.01
CA GLY A 42 19.21 -4.59 25.46
C GLY A 42 20.06 -3.45 25.99
N PRO A 43 21.02 -3.74 26.90
CA PRO A 43 21.73 -2.70 27.60
C PRO A 43 22.77 -1.93 26.77
N PHE A 44 22.97 -2.30 25.51
CA PHE A 44 23.94 -1.64 24.63
C PHE A 44 23.47 -0.28 24.12
N CYS A 45 22.18 0.03 24.22
CA CYS A 45 21.63 1.29 23.74
C CYS A 45 20.53 1.78 24.71
N GLU A 46 20.92 2.61 25.67
CA GLU A 46 19.96 3.33 26.51
C GLU A 46 19.25 4.39 25.67
N LEU A 47 17.93 4.53 25.83
CA LEU A 47 17.08 5.41 25.06
C LEU A 47 16.32 6.38 25.96
N GLU A 48 16.34 7.66 25.61
CA GLU A 48 15.50 8.70 26.18
C GLU A 48 14.76 9.46 25.07
N THR A 49 13.46 9.66 25.24
CA THR A 49 12.61 10.35 24.26
C THR A 49 12.23 11.74 24.77
N LYS A 50 12.60 12.79 24.01
CA LYS A 50 12.31 14.21 24.28
C LYS A 50 11.53 14.82 23.11
N THR A 51 10.40 14.20 22.75
CA THR A 51 9.55 14.65 21.66
C THR A 51 8.26 15.30 22.20
N ASN A 52 7.69 16.21 21.41
CA ASN A 52 6.43 16.89 21.74
C ASN A 52 5.39 16.77 20.61
N GLY A 53 5.75 16.17 19.48
CA GLY A 53 4.86 15.95 18.35
C GLY A 53 3.83 14.87 18.60
N THR A 54 2.66 15.00 17.96
CA THR A 54 1.69 13.91 17.89
C THR A 54 1.99 13.08 16.67
N TYR A 55 2.25 11.78 16.85
CA TYR A 55 2.55 10.85 15.78
C TYR A 55 1.33 9.98 15.50
N ILE A 56 1.02 9.78 14.22
CA ILE A 56 -0.08 8.87 13.85
C ILE A 56 0.43 7.42 13.87
N LYS A 57 -0.47 6.52 14.23
CA LYS A 57 -0.22 5.09 14.08
C LYS A 57 -0.27 4.72 12.61
N ARG A 58 0.77 4.06 12.15
CA ARG A 58 0.83 3.46 10.82
C ARG A 58 0.09 2.14 10.89
N GLU A 59 -0.97 1.97 10.13
CA GLU A 59 -1.69 0.71 10.06
C GLU A 59 -0.75 -0.40 9.56
N TYR A 60 0.14 -0.06 8.64
CA TYR A 60 1.09 -0.99 8.03
C TYR A 60 2.41 -0.28 7.70
N CYS A 61 3.52 -0.84 8.17
CA CYS A 61 4.85 -0.32 7.92
C CYS A 61 5.83 -1.48 7.76
N VAL A 62 6.53 -1.54 6.66
CA VAL A 62 7.42 -2.64 6.30
C VAL A 62 8.88 -2.23 6.39
N GLN A 63 9.65 -3.03 7.09
CA GLN A 63 11.10 -3.09 6.92
C GLN A 63 11.39 -4.14 5.85
N PHE A 64 12.06 -3.74 4.76
CA PHE A 64 12.36 -4.64 3.67
C PHE A 64 13.79 -4.46 3.18
N ASN A 65 14.60 -5.52 3.29
CA ASN A 65 15.99 -5.56 2.80
C ASN A 65 16.83 -4.33 3.20
N GLU A 66 16.63 -3.85 4.40
CA GLU A 66 17.37 -2.76 5.03
C GLU A 66 17.80 -3.17 6.44
N THR A 67 18.89 -2.61 6.93
CA THR A 67 19.33 -2.83 8.29
C THR A 67 18.36 -2.19 9.29
N ASP A 68 18.37 -2.66 10.54
CA ASP A 68 17.56 -2.06 11.60
C ASP A 68 17.87 -0.57 11.77
N LEU A 69 19.16 -0.20 11.61
CA LEU A 69 19.58 1.21 11.66
C LEU A 69 18.97 2.03 10.53
N GLU A 70 19.11 1.59 9.30
CA GLU A 70 18.54 2.28 8.12
C GLU A 70 17.03 2.43 8.23
N PHE A 71 16.36 1.38 8.70
CA PHE A 71 14.92 1.40 8.89
C PHE A 71 14.49 2.40 9.96
N VAL A 72 15.11 2.36 11.15
CA VAL A 72 14.81 3.27 12.26
C VAL A 72 15.10 4.72 11.85
N GLU A 73 16.26 4.99 11.25
CA GLU A 73 16.60 6.34 10.74
C GLU A 73 15.59 6.83 9.72
N ARG A 74 15.13 5.96 8.82
CA ARG A 74 14.14 6.30 7.79
C ARG A 74 12.80 6.70 8.38
N ILE A 75 12.24 5.89 9.28
CA ILE A 75 10.92 6.17 9.86
C ILE A 75 10.93 7.37 10.80
N LEU A 76 12.01 7.58 11.54
CA LEU A 76 12.22 8.75 12.38
C LEU A 76 12.34 10.02 11.51
N ALA A 77 13.12 9.96 10.44
CA ALA A 77 13.28 11.07 9.52
C ALA A 77 11.98 11.44 8.79
N GLU A 78 11.10 10.48 8.49
CA GLU A 78 9.78 10.75 7.94
C GLU A 78 8.94 11.62 8.88
N ASP A 79 9.01 11.38 10.17
CA ASP A 79 8.30 12.14 11.20
C ASP A 79 9.06 13.37 11.72
N GLY A 80 10.25 13.64 11.18
CA GLY A 80 11.07 14.79 11.55
C GLY A 80 11.77 14.67 12.90
N ILE A 81 11.94 13.45 13.39
CA ILE A 81 12.62 13.14 14.65
C ILE A 81 14.11 12.98 14.36
N THR A 82 14.93 13.73 15.10
CA THR A 82 16.39 13.61 15.09
C THR A 82 16.87 12.84 16.30
N TYR A 83 18.11 12.43 16.28
CA TYR A 83 18.75 11.83 17.45
C TYR A 83 20.15 12.39 17.69
N TYR A 84 20.60 12.30 18.94
CA TYR A 84 21.96 12.59 19.35
C TYR A 84 22.31 11.74 20.59
N PHE A 85 23.58 11.77 21.02
CA PHE A 85 24.04 11.01 22.18
C PHE A 85 24.47 11.94 23.29
N THR A 86 24.16 11.53 24.51
CA THR A 86 24.78 12.06 25.73
C THR A 86 25.68 10.98 26.33
N PHE A 87 26.79 11.40 26.87
CA PHE A 87 27.82 10.50 27.44
C PHE A 87 28.04 10.79 28.91
N THR A 88 28.20 9.73 29.69
CA THR A 88 28.68 9.76 31.05
C THR A 88 30.02 8.99 31.13
N GLU A 89 30.61 8.88 32.29
CA GLU A 89 31.87 8.13 32.48
C GLU A 89 31.71 6.66 32.06
N ASN A 90 30.56 6.04 32.31
CA ASN A 90 30.35 4.60 32.15
C ASN A 90 29.22 4.21 31.17
N SER A 91 28.48 5.16 30.65
CA SER A 91 27.36 4.89 29.75
C SER A 91 27.16 5.98 28.71
N HIS A 92 26.33 5.69 27.73
CA HIS A 92 25.81 6.66 26.78
C HIS A 92 24.32 6.43 26.56
N THR A 93 23.60 7.50 26.33
CA THR A 93 22.15 7.49 26.09
C THR A 93 21.86 8.09 24.74
N LEU A 94 21.07 7.38 23.94
CA LEU A 94 20.50 7.88 22.68
C LEU A 94 19.29 8.75 23.01
N ILE A 95 19.30 10.00 22.58
CA ILE A 95 18.19 10.94 22.77
C ILE A 95 17.46 11.13 21.45
N LEU A 96 16.16 10.85 21.42
CA LEU A 96 15.27 11.17 20.29
C LEU A 96 14.56 12.50 20.56
N THR A 97 14.58 13.42 19.59
CA THR A 97 13.90 14.72 19.74
C THR A 97 13.39 15.27 18.42
N ASP A 98 12.28 16.01 18.47
CA ASP A 98 11.65 16.71 17.33
C ASP A 98 11.58 18.24 17.55
N GLN A 99 12.21 18.75 18.61
CA GLN A 99 12.08 20.13 19.04
C GLN A 99 13.42 20.76 19.46
N THR A 100 13.53 22.08 19.31
CA THR A 100 14.76 22.82 19.63
C THR A 100 15.12 22.80 21.11
N ASN A 101 14.15 22.70 22.03
CA ASN A 101 14.38 22.64 23.47
C ASN A 101 14.75 21.23 23.98
N GLY A 102 14.65 20.19 23.15
CA GLY A 102 15.10 18.84 23.47
C GLY A 102 16.63 18.68 23.51
N TYR A 103 17.38 19.66 23.01
CA TYR A 103 18.84 19.67 23.02
C TYR A 103 19.42 20.27 24.33
N VAL A 104 20.65 19.89 24.65
CA VAL A 104 21.32 20.29 25.87
C VAL A 104 22.38 21.36 25.62
N ASP A 105 22.71 22.15 26.61
CA ASP A 105 23.88 23.05 26.53
C ASP A 105 25.17 22.25 26.73
N CYS A 106 26.22 22.59 25.99
CA CYS A 106 27.53 21.96 26.17
C CYS A 106 28.04 22.19 27.63
N PRO A 107 28.50 21.12 28.32
CA PRO A 107 28.71 21.19 29.79
C PRO A 107 29.78 22.20 30.21
N GLU A 108 30.89 22.29 29.49
CA GLU A 108 32.05 23.11 29.90
C GLU A 108 32.23 24.40 29.06
N THR A 109 31.49 24.53 27.97
CA THR A 109 31.67 25.61 26.96
C THR A 109 30.37 26.21 26.52
N LYS A 110 29.56 26.64 27.48
CA LYS A 110 28.28 27.29 27.19
C LYS A 110 28.44 28.61 26.44
N VAL A 111 29.50 29.37 26.74
CA VAL A 111 29.82 30.64 26.08
C VAL A 111 31.24 30.57 25.54
N VAL A 112 31.42 30.67 24.24
CA VAL A 112 32.71 30.60 23.56
C VAL A 112 32.98 31.90 22.85
N LYS A 113 34.14 32.50 23.06
CA LYS A 113 34.60 33.71 22.36
C LYS A 113 35.52 33.32 21.21
N ARG A 114 35.37 34.00 20.05
CA ARG A 114 36.35 33.85 19.00
C ARG A 114 37.67 34.50 19.39
N GLY A 115 38.74 33.66 19.51
CA GLY A 115 40.11 34.13 19.73
C GLY A 115 40.83 34.39 18.41
N LEU A 116 41.43 35.55 18.25
CA LEU A 116 42.45 35.76 17.23
C LEU A 116 43.74 35.04 17.67
N SER A 117 44.19 34.09 16.87
CA SER A 117 45.26 33.15 17.14
C SER A 117 46.59 33.77 17.54
N ARG A 118 47.38 32.99 18.27
CA ARG A 118 48.82 33.06 18.55
C ARG A 118 49.29 33.63 19.90
N GLU A 119 48.45 33.89 20.85
CA GLU A 119 48.98 33.93 22.19
C GLU A 119 48.98 32.49 22.75
N GLU A 120 50.17 31.87 22.71
CA GLU A 120 50.47 30.67 23.48
C GLU A 120 50.25 31.04 24.95
N GLY A 121 49.15 30.57 25.55
CA GLY A 121 48.82 30.82 26.94
C GLY A 121 47.41 31.33 27.22
N ALA A 122 46.52 31.43 26.28
CA ALA A 122 45.10 31.70 26.55
C ALA A 122 44.50 30.47 27.25
N GLU A 123 44.43 30.47 28.54
CA GLU A 123 43.65 29.52 29.33
C GLU A 123 42.16 29.73 28.99
N GLY A 124 41.59 28.82 28.21
CA GLY A 124 40.15 28.82 27.91
C GLY A 124 39.78 28.16 26.58
N ALA A 125 38.55 27.75 26.51
CA ALA A 125 37.93 27.20 25.28
C ALA A 125 37.69 28.30 24.26
N VAL A 126 38.21 28.13 23.03
CA VAL A 126 38.20 29.17 21.99
C VAL A 126 37.85 28.56 20.62
N ILE A 127 37.02 29.24 19.86
CA ILE A 127 36.83 28.99 18.43
C ILE A 127 37.90 29.77 17.64
N ARG A 128 38.78 29.05 16.96
CA ARG A 128 39.89 29.61 16.19
C ARG A 128 39.51 30.04 14.79
N GLN A 129 38.64 29.25 14.15
CA GLN A 129 38.14 29.53 12.81
C GLN A 129 36.64 29.51 12.84
N TRP A 130 36.03 30.40 12.09
CA TRP A 130 34.60 30.51 11.93
C TRP A 130 34.28 30.96 10.52
N SER A 131 33.42 30.21 9.86
CA SER A 131 32.88 30.51 8.53
C SER A 131 31.39 30.22 8.53
N ARG A 132 30.62 31.05 7.86
CA ARG A 132 29.18 30.89 7.72
C ARG A 132 28.80 30.90 6.26
N ALA A 133 28.08 29.87 5.82
CA ALA A 133 27.59 29.70 4.47
C ALA A 133 26.06 29.84 4.44
N LEU A 134 25.57 30.66 3.53
CA LEU A 134 24.16 30.78 3.24
C LEU A 134 23.88 30.16 1.88
N SER A 135 23.02 29.16 1.81
CA SER A 135 22.63 28.48 0.58
C SER A 135 21.17 28.79 0.22
N TYR A 136 20.88 28.84 -1.07
CA TYR A 136 19.51 29.00 -1.51
C TYR A 136 18.75 27.68 -1.36
N HIS A 137 17.45 27.79 -1.06
CA HIS A 137 16.52 26.69 -1.05
C HIS A 137 15.16 27.11 -1.65
N PRO A 138 14.28 26.16 -2.02
CA PRO A 138 12.94 26.49 -2.52
C PRO A 138 12.13 27.32 -1.53
N GLN A 139 11.30 28.25 -2.05
CA GLN A 139 10.45 29.11 -1.23
C GLN A 139 9.23 28.42 -0.63
N ALA A 140 8.89 27.25 -1.12
CA ALA A 140 7.81 26.43 -0.57
C ALA A 140 8.05 24.96 -0.89
N TYR A 141 7.56 24.11 -0.02
CA TYR A 141 7.45 22.68 -0.26
C TYR A 141 6.00 22.31 -0.49
N GLN A 142 5.73 21.48 -1.50
CA GLN A 142 4.38 21.02 -1.82
C GLN A 142 4.32 19.51 -1.82
N LEU A 143 3.34 18.96 -1.08
CA LEU A 143 2.95 17.55 -1.08
C LEU A 143 1.64 17.40 -1.83
N LEU A 144 1.57 16.39 -2.69
CA LEU A 144 0.32 15.90 -3.28
C LEU A 144 0.11 14.46 -2.86
N ASP A 145 -1.12 14.12 -2.56
CA ASP A 145 -1.51 12.77 -2.18
C ASP A 145 -2.82 12.37 -2.84
N TYR A 146 -3.00 11.07 -3.02
CA TYR A 146 -4.22 10.46 -3.52
C TYR A 146 -4.77 9.50 -2.49
N ASN A 147 -6.06 9.63 -2.17
CA ASN A 147 -6.77 8.71 -1.30
C ASN A 147 -7.85 7.99 -2.11
N GLN A 148 -7.85 6.66 -2.08
CA GLN A 148 -8.85 5.83 -2.76
C GLN A 148 -10.27 6.01 -2.21
N ASP A 149 -10.41 6.38 -0.92
CA ASP A 149 -11.72 6.59 -0.27
C ASP A 149 -12.34 7.93 -0.67
N THR A 150 -11.50 8.87 -1.11
CA THR A 150 -11.90 10.16 -1.66
C THR A 150 -11.29 10.44 -3.04
N PRO A 151 -11.50 9.57 -4.04
CA PRO A 151 -10.71 9.55 -5.29
C PRO A 151 -10.88 10.81 -6.16
N LYS A 152 -11.90 11.62 -5.92
CA LYS A 152 -12.12 12.88 -6.63
C LYS A 152 -11.35 14.05 -6.02
N ASN A 153 -10.86 13.91 -4.79
CA ASN A 153 -10.17 14.95 -4.05
C ASN A 153 -8.67 14.65 -3.99
N PHE A 154 -7.91 15.28 -4.86
CA PHE A 154 -6.46 15.28 -4.71
C PHE A 154 -6.08 16.18 -3.54
N TYR A 155 -5.47 15.59 -2.54
CA TYR A 155 -4.98 16.37 -1.42
C TYR A 155 -3.71 17.11 -1.81
N LYS A 156 -3.72 18.42 -1.58
CA LYS A 156 -2.61 19.30 -1.89
C LYS A 156 -2.26 20.12 -0.66
N GLN A 157 -1.07 19.90 -0.12
CA GLN A 157 -0.53 20.68 0.98
C GLN A 157 0.67 21.49 0.49
N ARG A 158 0.71 22.77 0.81
CA ARG A 158 1.82 23.68 0.50
C ARG A 158 2.23 24.43 1.76
N VAL A 159 3.52 24.41 2.08
CA VAL A 159 4.11 25.16 3.19
C VAL A 159 5.16 26.11 2.62
N PRO A 160 5.00 27.42 2.81
CA PRO A 160 6.00 28.41 2.44
C PRO A 160 7.17 28.37 3.41
N THR A 161 8.35 28.82 2.97
CA THR A 161 9.49 29.06 3.84
C THR A 161 9.25 30.22 4.81
N THR A 162 9.84 30.12 5.98
CA THR A 162 9.93 31.22 6.97
C THR A 162 11.14 32.11 6.71
N SER A 163 12.12 31.65 5.91
CA SER A 163 13.32 32.42 5.56
C SER A 163 12.99 33.54 4.58
N SER A 164 13.49 34.74 4.85
CA SER A 164 13.32 35.91 3.96
C SER A 164 14.52 36.06 3.03
N PHE A 165 14.32 35.81 1.74
CA PHE A 165 15.30 36.12 0.70
C PHE A 165 14.90 37.41 -0.02
N SER A 166 15.66 38.46 0.19
CA SER A 166 15.31 39.79 -0.34
C SER A 166 15.45 39.96 -1.85
N GLN A 167 16.04 39.00 -2.57
CA GLN A 167 16.37 39.16 -4.01
C GLN A 167 16.28 37.87 -4.85
N THR A 168 15.63 36.82 -4.40
CA THR A 168 15.49 35.62 -5.20
C THR A 168 14.20 35.58 -6.01
N PRO A 169 14.27 35.15 -7.29
CA PRO A 169 13.06 34.85 -8.03
C PRO A 169 12.25 33.78 -7.27
N PRO A 170 10.92 33.80 -7.34
CA PRO A 170 10.06 32.85 -6.66
C PRO A 170 10.38 31.43 -7.15
N MET A 171 11.15 30.71 -6.38
CA MET A 171 11.47 29.30 -6.61
C MET A 171 10.57 28.43 -5.75
N ASP A 172 9.48 27.95 -6.33
CA ASP A 172 8.63 26.97 -5.70
C ASP A 172 9.23 25.58 -5.93
N ALA A 173 9.37 24.76 -4.89
CA ALA A 173 9.83 23.38 -4.98
C ALA A 173 9.03 22.52 -5.96
N ARG A 174 7.86 22.98 -6.37
CA ARG A 174 7.03 22.36 -7.41
C ARG A 174 7.58 22.54 -8.82
N VAL A 175 8.32 23.60 -9.08
CA VAL A 175 8.75 23.96 -10.44
C VAL A 175 10.10 23.33 -10.76
N GLY A 176 10.08 22.10 -11.23
CA GLY A 176 11.17 21.50 -12.01
C GLY A 176 12.31 20.85 -11.25
N PHE A 177 12.39 20.92 -9.92
CA PHE A 177 13.52 20.38 -9.16
C PHE A 177 13.22 19.22 -8.21
N GLY A 178 12.19 18.44 -8.46
CA GLY A 178 12.08 17.10 -7.87
C GLY A 178 11.69 17.00 -6.40
N CYS A 179 11.27 18.06 -5.75
CA CYS A 179 10.69 17.99 -4.41
C CYS A 179 9.18 17.70 -4.42
N TYR A 180 8.70 17.08 -5.48
CA TYR A 180 7.35 16.61 -5.62
C TYR A 180 7.25 15.22 -4.99
N ASN A 181 6.65 15.14 -3.83
CA ASN A 181 6.35 13.88 -3.19
C ASN A 181 4.89 13.54 -3.47
N PHE A 182 4.69 12.63 -4.41
CA PHE A 182 3.40 12.01 -4.63
C PHE A 182 3.33 10.77 -3.74
N LYS A 183 2.60 10.88 -2.63
CA LYS A 183 2.12 9.70 -1.92
C LYS A 183 0.94 9.19 -2.72
N THR A 184 1.13 8.10 -3.45
CA THR A 184 0.03 7.42 -4.12
C THR A 184 -0.85 6.75 -3.09
N GLY A 185 -1.91 7.41 -2.69
CA GLY A 185 -3.00 6.84 -1.92
C GLY A 185 -2.57 6.24 -0.58
N SER A 186 -3.22 6.64 0.46
CA SER A 186 -3.38 5.72 1.55
C SER A 186 -4.28 4.61 1.02
N ASP A 187 -3.74 3.50 0.61
CA ASP A 187 -4.49 2.28 0.82
C ASP A 187 -4.95 2.31 2.27
N SER A 188 -6.02 1.66 2.62
CA SER A 188 -6.57 1.56 3.96
C SER A 188 -5.56 1.48 5.11
N CYS A 189 -4.29 1.50 4.79
CA CYS A 189 -3.15 1.51 5.69
C CYS A 189 -2.83 2.87 6.32
N HIS A 190 -3.46 3.96 5.92
CA HIS A 190 -3.32 5.24 6.59
C HIS A 190 -4.61 6.05 6.42
N ASP A 191 -5.29 6.25 7.51
CA ASP A 191 -6.30 7.29 7.58
C ASP A 191 -5.67 8.60 7.10
N PHE A 192 -6.33 9.21 6.13
CA PHE A 192 -5.90 10.48 5.57
C PHE A 192 -6.10 11.57 6.63
N ASP A 193 -5.03 11.86 7.39
CA ASP A 193 -5.02 12.97 8.33
C ASP A 193 -4.39 14.22 7.69
N SER A 194 -5.22 15.25 7.50
CA SER A 194 -4.78 16.54 6.97
C SER A 194 -3.72 17.20 7.86
N ALA A 195 -3.80 17.03 9.17
CA ALA A 195 -2.84 17.56 10.13
C ALA A 195 -1.48 16.86 10.01
N TYR A 196 -1.49 15.54 9.83
CA TYR A 196 -0.28 14.76 9.58
C TYR A 196 0.42 15.16 8.28
N ASN A 197 -0.30 15.26 7.18
CA ASN A 197 0.27 15.67 5.91
C ASN A 197 0.81 17.10 5.95
N LYS A 198 0.15 17.99 6.69
CA LYS A 198 0.65 19.34 6.95
C LYS A 198 1.98 19.29 7.72
N ARG A 199 2.05 18.47 8.77
CA ARG A 199 3.28 18.29 9.57
C ARG A 199 4.42 17.73 8.75
N ILE A 200 4.18 16.68 7.95
CA ILE A 200 5.23 16.12 7.06
C ILE A 200 5.71 17.17 6.06
N THR A 201 4.79 17.94 5.47
CA THR A 201 5.15 19.02 4.53
C THR A 201 5.97 20.09 5.25
N GLN A 202 5.60 20.43 6.48
CA GLN A 202 6.34 21.36 7.33
C GLN A 202 7.75 20.84 7.65
N ASN A 203 7.87 19.57 8.09
CA ASN A 203 9.17 18.94 8.37
C ASN A 203 10.09 18.98 7.16
N ARG A 204 9.55 18.80 5.94
CA ARG A 204 10.35 18.89 4.70
C ARG A 204 10.78 20.30 4.37
N MET A 205 9.95 21.30 4.66
CA MET A 205 10.36 22.69 4.50
C MET A 205 11.44 23.06 5.52
N GLU A 206 11.28 22.68 6.78
CA GLU A 206 12.25 22.91 7.86
C GLU A 206 13.57 22.18 7.60
N GLU A 207 13.57 20.99 6.98
CA GLU A 207 14.79 20.30 6.53
C GLU A 207 15.58 21.15 5.52
N LEU A 208 14.90 21.79 4.58
CA LEU A 208 15.55 22.65 3.61
C LEU A 208 16.08 23.95 4.28
N GLU A 209 15.32 24.51 5.20
CA GLU A 209 15.67 25.70 5.96
C GLU A 209 16.87 25.45 6.89
N ALA A 210 16.94 24.28 7.55
CA ALA A 210 18.05 23.92 8.43
C ALA A 210 19.40 23.91 7.71
N ARG A 211 19.40 23.59 6.41
CA ARG A 211 20.62 23.59 5.57
C ARG A 211 20.95 24.94 4.92
N HIS A 212 20.03 25.90 5.02
CA HIS A 212 20.25 27.24 4.45
C HIS A 212 21.37 28.00 5.12
N ASN A 213 21.47 27.88 6.43
CA ASN A 213 22.33 28.68 7.29
C ASN A 213 23.26 27.79 8.11
N LEU A 214 24.33 27.33 7.46
CA LEU A 214 25.33 26.47 8.08
C LEU A 214 26.55 27.31 8.48
N ALA A 215 27.04 27.09 9.69
CA ALA A 215 28.32 27.59 10.12
C ALA A 215 29.26 26.43 10.43
N GLU A 216 30.52 26.62 10.12
CA GLU A 216 31.61 25.70 10.39
C GLU A 216 32.72 26.39 11.20
N GLY A 217 33.38 25.62 12.00
CA GLY A 217 34.46 26.17 12.82
C GLY A 217 35.49 25.16 13.27
N VAL A 218 36.61 25.69 13.75
CA VAL A 218 37.67 24.92 14.41
C VAL A 218 37.83 25.45 15.80
N SER A 219 37.81 24.58 16.81
CA SER A 219 37.97 24.98 18.20
C SER A 219 38.87 24.04 19.01
N ASN A 220 39.20 24.46 20.23
CA ASN A 220 39.84 23.64 21.24
C ASN A 220 38.88 23.24 22.37
N CYS A 221 37.57 23.28 22.13
CA CYS A 221 36.52 23.00 23.11
C CYS A 221 36.25 21.50 23.24
N PRO A 222 36.76 20.77 24.25
CA PRO A 222 36.61 19.32 24.34
C PRO A 222 35.15 18.90 24.66
N GLY A 223 34.35 19.77 25.28
CA GLY A 223 32.97 19.52 25.60
C GLY A 223 31.99 19.70 24.42
N PHE A 224 32.46 20.02 23.22
CA PHE A 224 31.59 20.07 22.03
C PHE A 224 31.18 18.65 21.61
N HIS A 225 29.90 18.48 21.39
CA HIS A 225 29.32 17.20 20.88
C HIS A 225 28.10 17.49 20.03
N PRO A 226 27.75 16.62 19.07
CA PRO A 226 26.51 16.75 18.31
C PRO A 226 25.29 16.79 19.26
N GLY A 227 24.35 17.70 19.02
CA GLY A 227 23.22 17.96 19.91
C GLY A 227 23.53 18.91 21.08
N GLY A 228 24.77 19.34 21.22
CA GLY A 228 25.17 20.37 22.21
C GLY A 228 24.90 21.79 21.68
N ARG A 229 24.44 22.68 22.56
CA ARG A 229 24.28 24.11 22.24
C ARG A 229 25.39 24.93 22.91
N PHE A 230 25.84 25.94 22.20
CA PHE A 230 26.80 26.92 22.74
C PHE A 230 26.38 28.33 22.32
N GLU A 231 26.91 29.32 23.04
CA GLU A 231 26.71 30.73 22.72
C GLU A 231 28.02 31.29 22.17
N LEU A 232 27.99 31.79 20.95
CA LEU A 232 29.12 32.47 20.31
C LEU A 232 29.06 33.96 20.57
N VAL A 233 30.09 34.50 21.12
CA VAL A 233 30.37 35.95 21.18
C VAL A 233 31.41 36.28 20.11
N HIS A 234 31.00 37.02 19.08
CA HIS A 234 31.84 37.37 17.94
C HIS A 234 31.94 38.88 17.79
N ASN A 235 33.03 39.38 17.22
CA ASN A 235 33.24 40.84 17.00
C ASN A 235 32.17 41.42 16.01
N ALA A 236 31.77 40.65 14.98
CA ALA A 236 30.62 40.95 14.18
C ALA A 236 29.35 40.51 14.90
N LYS A 237 28.48 41.43 15.26
CA LYS A 237 27.24 41.18 15.98
C LYS A 237 26.32 40.22 15.21
N SER A 238 26.37 40.21 13.89
CA SER A 238 25.59 39.29 13.03
C SER A 238 25.97 37.83 13.21
N GLU A 239 27.16 37.54 13.71
CA GLU A 239 27.65 36.18 13.93
C GLU A 239 27.48 35.74 15.40
N SER A 240 27.22 36.68 16.32
CA SER A 240 26.96 36.36 17.71
C SER A 240 25.58 35.77 17.91
N GLY A 241 25.47 34.71 18.72
CA GLY A 241 24.19 34.06 19.01
C GLY A 241 24.36 32.65 19.54
N ARG A 242 23.23 31.98 19.74
CA ARG A 242 23.22 30.57 20.16
C ARG A 242 23.20 29.68 18.92
N TYR A 243 24.03 28.67 18.94
CA TYR A 243 24.19 27.68 17.87
C TYR A 243 24.02 26.26 18.44
N LEU A 244 23.51 25.38 17.61
CA LEU A 244 23.37 23.95 17.85
C LEU A 244 24.42 23.21 17.01
N LEU A 245 25.24 22.39 17.64
CA LEU A 245 26.23 21.56 16.97
C LEU A 245 25.53 20.39 16.26
N TRP A 246 25.78 20.32 14.96
CA TRP A 246 25.23 19.26 14.11
C TRP A 246 26.18 18.09 13.96
N GLU A 247 27.44 18.41 13.73
CA GLU A 247 28.52 17.44 13.53
C GLU A 247 29.79 17.95 14.21
N VAL A 248 30.52 17.06 14.87
CA VAL A 248 31.80 17.38 15.52
C VAL A 248 32.79 16.25 15.22
N SER A 249 33.97 16.62 14.74
CA SER A 249 35.12 15.72 14.55
C SER A 249 36.25 16.13 15.48
N HIS A 250 36.63 15.26 16.40
CA HIS A 250 37.67 15.50 17.35
C HIS A 250 39.01 14.92 16.90
N ARG A 251 40.08 15.68 17.07
CA ARG A 251 41.46 15.24 16.85
C ARG A 251 42.29 15.51 18.08
N ALA A 252 42.83 14.45 18.65
CA ALA A 252 43.71 14.53 19.81
C ALA A 252 45.01 13.79 19.55
N ARG A 253 46.12 14.36 20.04
CA ARG A 253 47.40 13.70 20.03
C ARG A 253 48.03 13.90 21.43
N ASN A 254 48.40 12.80 22.06
CA ASN A 254 49.08 12.80 23.35
C ASN A 254 50.26 11.83 23.27
N ASN A 255 51.47 12.38 22.98
CA ASN A 255 52.72 11.63 22.90
C ASN A 255 53.66 12.12 24.02
N ILE A 256 54.46 11.18 24.53
CA ILE A 256 55.44 11.48 25.63
C ILE A 256 56.44 12.54 25.18
N ASP A 257 56.81 12.58 23.90
CA ASP A 257 57.87 13.44 23.36
C ASP A 257 57.36 14.66 22.59
N SER A 258 56.06 14.97 22.66
CA SER A 258 55.46 16.10 21.91
C SER A 258 54.37 16.78 22.75
N PRO A 259 54.19 18.10 22.62
CA PRO A 259 53.05 18.77 23.26
C PRO A 259 51.73 18.11 22.91
N SER A 260 50.88 17.94 23.93
CA SER A 260 49.50 17.50 23.71
C SER A 260 48.75 18.47 22.79
N LEU A 261 48.14 17.95 21.77
CA LEU A 261 47.33 18.74 20.82
C LEU A 261 45.88 18.26 20.84
N TYR A 262 44.97 19.19 20.99
CA TYR A 262 43.57 18.94 20.83
C TYR A 262 42.95 20.00 19.94
N GLU A 263 42.17 19.59 18.95
CA GLU A 263 41.33 20.46 18.15
C GLU A 263 40.06 19.70 17.70
N ASN A 264 38.99 20.39 17.45
CA ASN A 264 37.86 19.84 16.79
C ASN A 264 37.41 20.71 15.63
N HIS A 265 36.81 20.06 14.62
CA HIS A 265 36.09 20.68 13.51
C HIS A 265 34.62 20.41 13.72
N PHE A 266 33.81 21.44 13.58
CA PHE A 266 32.37 21.28 13.81
C PHE A 266 31.55 22.03 12.76
N ASN A 267 30.34 21.50 12.54
CA ASN A 267 29.26 22.16 11.81
C ASN A 267 28.13 22.48 12.79
N CYS A 268 27.53 23.64 12.64
CA CYS A 268 26.42 24.07 13.50
C CYS A 268 25.41 24.92 12.73
N ILE A 269 24.23 25.03 13.30
CA ILE A 269 23.11 25.87 12.81
C ILE A 269 22.68 26.82 13.94
N PRO A 270 22.01 27.94 13.65
CA PRO A 270 21.34 28.74 14.67
C PRO A 270 20.41 27.88 15.52
N ALA A 271 20.44 28.02 16.85
CA ALA A 271 19.74 27.14 17.79
C ALA A 271 18.20 27.31 17.79
N ASP A 272 17.69 28.35 17.15
CA ASP A 272 16.27 28.62 16.94
C ASP A 272 15.68 27.91 15.70
N ILE A 273 16.54 27.40 14.82
CA ILE A 273 16.13 26.62 13.65
C ILE A 273 15.92 25.16 14.09
N PRO A 274 14.71 24.58 13.85
CA PRO A 274 14.50 23.17 14.16
C PRO A 274 15.40 22.28 13.30
N PRO A 275 16.29 21.50 13.90
CA PRO A 275 17.08 20.55 13.13
C PRO A 275 16.18 19.41 12.67
N ARG A 276 16.07 19.23 11.36
CA ARG A 276 15.34 18.11 10.77
C ARG A 276 16.31 17.18 10.06
N PRO A 277 16.17 15.86 10.25
CA PRO A 277 17.04 14.90 9.57
C PRO A 277 16.79 14.97 8.07
N ALA A 278 17.83 14.74 7.30
CA ALA A 278 17.67 14.54 5.87
C ALA A 278 16.78 13.34 5.61
N LYS A 279 15.78 13.51 4.74
CA LYS A 279 15.06 12.34 4.24
C LYS A 279 16.06 11.40 3.58
N PRO A 280 16.14 10.14 3.99
CA PRO A 280 16.96 9.16 3.28
C PRO A 280 16.62 9.19 1.79
N ARG A 281 17.62 9.21 0.94
CA ARG A 281 17.42 9.34 -0.52
C ARG A 281 16.56 8.21 -1.08
N TYR A 282 16.57 7.05 -0.42
CA TYR A 282 15.89 5.86 -0.92
C TYR A 282 15.23 5.11 0.25
N LYS A 283 13.91 4.98 0.19
CA LYS A 283 13.21 3.86 0.79
C LYS A 283 13.50 2.65 -0.09
N GLN A 284 13.84 1.52 0.51
CA GLN A 284 14.03 0.29 -0.24
C GLN A 284 12.76 -0.01 -1.05
N ARG A 285 12.95 -0.39 -2.30
CA ARG A 285 11.83 -0.71 -3.19
C ARG A 285 11.75 -2.20 -3.40
N MET A 286 10.54 -2.71 -3.48
CA MET A 286 10.30 -4.07 -3.93
C MET A 286 10.72 -4.18 -5.40
N PRO A 287 11.64 -5.09 -5.74
CA PRO A 287 12.20 -5.19 -7.09
C PRO A 287 11.19 -5.76 -8.10
N GLY A 288 10.09 -6.35 -7.61
CA GLY A 288 9.04 -6.94 -8.43
C GLY A 288 7.94 -7.57 -7.58
N PRO A 289 6.94 -8.19 -8.22
CA PRO A 289 5.87 -8.87 -7.52
C PRO A 289 6.37 -9.98 -6.60
N GLN A 290 5.65 -10.21 -5.51
CA GLN A 290 5.88 -11.26 -4.53
C GLN A 290 4.70 -12.21 -4.49
N THR A 291 4.95 -13.49 -4.20
CA THR A 291 3.86 -14.42 -3.91
C THR A 291 3.45 -14.31 -2.44
N ALA A 292 2.16 -14.49 -2.19
CA ALA A 292 1.62 -14.48 -0.84
C ALA A 292 0.41 -15.39 -0.76
N LYS A 293 0.07 -15.82 0.45
CA LYS A 293 -1.08 -16.67 0.73
C LYS A 293 -2.21 -15.83 1.30
N VAL A 294 -3.43 -16.01 0.79
CA VAL A 294 -4.62 -15.33 1.35
C VAL A 294 -4.96 -15.91 2.72
N VAL A 295 -5.10 -15.04 3.71
CA VAL A 295 -5.47 -15.40 5.09
C VAL A 295 -6.83 -14.81 5.47
N ALA A 296 -7.48 -15.35 6.50
CA ALA A 296 -8.79 -14.87 6.95
C ALA A 296 -8.76 -13.40 7.34
N GLN A 297 -9.78 -12.64 6.93
CA GLN A 297 -9.92 -11.24 7.32
C GLN A 297 -10.40 -11.04 8.76
N SER A 298 -11.03 -12.02 9.36
CA SER A 298 -11.47 -11.99 10.75
C SER A 298 -11.41 -13.36 11.39
N ALA A 299 -11.33 -13.41 12.70
CA ALA A 299 -11.32 -14.64 13.49
C ALA A 299 -12.59 -15.50 13.36
N SER A 300 -13.57 -15.12 12.57
CA SER A 300 -14.87 -15.79 12.43
C SER A 300 -15.00 -16.75 11.24
N GLY A 301 -13.96 -16.96 10.44
CA GLY A 301 -13.95 -18.01 9.40
C GLY A 301 -15.03 -17.92 8.32
N SER A 302 -15.74 -16.82 8.25
CA SER A 302 -16.78 -16.58 7.24
C SER A 302 -16.18 -16.04 5.96
N ALA A 303 -16.81 -16.34 4.84
CA ALA A 303 -16.48 -15.81 3.51
C ALA A 303 -16.20 -14.30 3.56
N PRO A 304 -15.40 -13.76 2.64
CA PRO A 304 -15.07 -12.34 2.62
C PRO A 304 -16.37 -11.55 2.71
N ASP A 305 -16.59 -10.98 3.89
CA ASP A 305 -17.74 -10.15 4.15
C ASP A 305 -17.77 -9.01 3.15
N ALA A 306 -18.93 -8.48 2.97
CA ALA A 306 -19.34 -7.40 2.08
C ALA A 306 -18.50 -6.11 2.22
N ASP A 307 -17.18 -6.24 2.17
CA ASP A 307 -16.30 -5.11 1.95
C ASP A 307 -16.58 -4.60 0.52
N PRO A 308 -17.14 -3.38 0.37
CA PRO A 308 -17.47 -2.83 -0.94
C PRO A 308 -16.27 -2.78 -1.89
N GLN A 309 -15.07 -2.70 -1.35
CA GLN A 309 -13.82 -2.65 -2.09
C GLN A 309 -13.23 -4.04 -2.37
N ARG A 310 -13.82 -5.10 -1.80
CA ARG A 310 -13.41 -6.50 -1.99
C ARG A 310 -11.93 -6.77 -1.72
N MET A 311 -11.46 -6.22 -0.62
CA MET A 311 -10.07 -6.37 -0.18
C MET A 311 -9.82 -7.71 0.52
N VAL A 312 -8.58 -8.16 0.48
CA VAL A 312 -8.11 -9.38 1.16
C VAL A 312 -6.89 -9.08 2.02
N LYS A 313 -6.65 -9.90 3.04
CA LYS A 313 -5.36 -9.92 3.75
C LYS A 313 -4.54 -11.11 3.26
N VAL A 314 -3.24 -10.91 3.18
CA VAL A 314 -2.30 -11.96 2.76
C VAL A 314 -1.17 -12.11 3.77
N GLN A 315 -0.51 -13.24 3.74
CA GLN A 315 0.71 -13.54 4.49
C GLN A 315 1.85 -13.75 3.50
N PHE A 316 2.92 -12.99 3.67
CA PHE A 316 4.12 -13.13 2.85
C PHE A 316 5.03 -14.24 3.39
N PRO A 317 5.71 -15.01 2.54
CA PRO A 317 6.62 -16.08 2.97
C PRO A 317 7.80 -15.62 3.84
N TRP A 318 8.22 -14.37 3.67
CA TRP A 318 9.33 -13.77 4.42
C TRP A 318 8.92 -13.19 5.79
N ASP A 319 7.62 -13.06 6.05
CA ASP A 319 7.10 -12.67 7.36
C ASP A 319 6.00 -13.67 7.76
N GLY A 320 6.41 -14.75 8.40
CA GLY A 320 5.52 -15.86 8.79
C GLY A 320 4.62 -15.53 9.98
N ASP A 321 4.88 -14.47 10.72
CA ASP A 321 4.22 -14.16 11.99
C ASP A 321 3.09 -13.13 11.84
N HIS A 322 3.11 -12.32 10.78
CA HIS A 322 2.16 -11.23 10.57
C HIS A 322 1.40 -11.36 9.27
N ASN A 323 0.26 -10.70 9.22
CA ASN A 323 -0.55 -10.58 8.02
C ASN A 323 -0.38 -9.18 7.43
N SER A 324 -0.66 -9.04 6.15
CA SER A 324 -0.70 -7.73 5.51
C SER A 324 -1.86 -6.87 6.05
N CYS A 325 -1.82 -5.58 5.75
CA CYS A 325 -3.03 -4.75 5.72
C CYS A 325 -4.07 -5.34 4.74
N LYS A 326 -5.24 -4.72 4.65
CA LYS A 326 -6.22 -5.07 3.62
C LYS A 326 -5.73 -4.60 2.25
N LEU A 327 -5.57 -5.53 1.32
CA LEU A 327 -5.11 -5.30 -0.04
C LEU A 327 -6.27 -5.25 -1.01
N ARG A 328 -6.28 -4.24 -1.88
CA ARG A 328 -7.17 -4.24 -3.05
C ARG A 328 -6.80 -5.36 -3.99
N VAL A 329 -7.82 -5.90 -4.66
CA VAL A 329 -7.63 -6.95 -5.68
C VAL A 329 -7.92 -6.34 -7.06
N MET A 330 -6.95 -6.43 -7.94
CA MET A 330 -7.10 -6.03 -9.34
C MET A 330 -8.22 -6.86 -10.00
N GLN A 331 -9.12 -6.19 -10.68
CA GLN A 331 -10.20 -6.82 -11.48
C GLN A 331 -9.99 -6.52 -12.96
N GLY A 332 -10.32 -7.45 -13.82
CA GLY A 332 -10.23 -7.27 -15.28
C GLY A 332 -11.17 -6.18 -15.83
N TYR A 333 -12.22 -5.85 -15.09
CA TYR A 333 -13.22 -4.84 -15.45
C TYR A 333 -13.87 -4.31 -14.16
N ALA A 334 -13.84 -2.99 -13.94
CA ALA A 334 -14.35 -2.39 -12.72
C ALA A 334 -14.89 -0.98 -12.94
N GLY A 335 -16.03 -0.67 -12.29
CA GLY A 335 -16.65 0.64 -12.32
C GLY A 335 -17.68 0.82 -11.20
N SER A 336 -18.39 1.94 -11.17
CA SER A 336 -19.35 2.29 -10.12
C SER A 336 -20.60 1.40 -10.20
N GLY A 337 -20.67 0.37 -9.37
CA GLY A 337 -21.80 -0.56 -9.30
C GLY A 337 -21.82 -1.64 -10.40
N TRP A 338 -20.76 -1.76 -11.21
CA TRP A 338 -20.64 -2.76 -12.26
C TRP A 338 -19.19 -3.24 -12.43
N GLY A 339 -19.00 -4.42 -13.02
CA GLY A 339 -17.69 -4.97 -13.29
C GLY A 339 -17.55 -6.46 -12.95
N ALA A 340 -16.34 -6.98 -13.10
CA ALA A 340 -15.98 -8.32 -12.68
C ALA A 340 -15.78 -8.36 -11.17
N SER A 341 -16.00 -9.52 -10.56
CA SER A 341 -15.81 -9.71 -9.12
C SER A 341 -15.22 -11.09 -8.84
N PHE A 342 -13.89 -11.18 -8.90
CA PHE A 342 -13.13 -12.38 -8.59
C PHE A 342 -12.25 -12.10 -7.39
N VAL A 343 -12.73 -12.46 -6.18
CA VAL A 343 -12.00 -12.24 -4.93
C VAL A 343 -11.31 -13.54 -4.56
N PRO A 344 -9.98 -13.55 -4.40
CA PRO A 344 -9.24 -14.72 -3.92
C PRO A 344 -9.77 -15.18 -2.57
N ARG A 345 -9.86 -16.51 -2.38
CA ARG A 345 -10.35 -17.13 -1.16
C ARG A 345 -9.21 -17.55 -0.27
N LEU A 346 -9.55 -17.96 0.95
CA LEU A 346 -8.61 -18.50 1.91
C LEU A 346 -7.71 -19.57 1.30
N ASP A 347 -6.46 -19.57 1.72
CA ASP A 347 -5.41 -20.51 1.33
C ASP A 347 -4.99 -20.44 -0.13
N GLN A 348 -5.57 -19.56 -0.93
CA GLN A 348 -5.13 -19.35 -2.31
C GLN A 348 -3.82 -18.55 -2.35
N GLU A 349 -2.95 -18.93 -3.26
CA GLU A 349 -1.74 -18.18 -3.57
C GLU A 349 -2.07 -17.04 -4.54
N VAL A 350 -1.56 -15.87 -4.22
CA VAL A 350 -1.76 -14.65 -5.01
C VAL A 350 -0.42 -14.01 -5.34
N LEU A 351 -0.41 -13.29 -6.44
CA LEU A 351 0.69 -12.43 -6.84
C LEU A 351 0.39 -11.01 -6.34
N VAL A 352 1.29 -10.48 -5.53
CA VAL A 352 1.19 -9.14 -4.94
C VAL A 352 2.24 -8.26 -5.58
N ASP A 353 1.83 -7.15 -6.14
CA ASP A 353 2.70 -6.08 -6.61
C ASP A 353 2.63 -4.88 -5.66
N PHE A 354 3.54 -3.94 -5.81
CA PHE A 354 3.70 -2.80 -4.91
C PHE A 354 3.66 -1.50 -5.70
N ILE A 355 2.72 -0.64 -5.38
CA ILE A 355 2.54 0.63 -6.09
C ILE A 355 3.81 1.47 -5.98
N ASN A 356 4.42 1.80 -7.12
CA ASN A 356 5.73 2.46 -7.23
C ASN A 356 6.90 1.68 -6.56
N GLY A 357 6.72 0.38 -6.32
CA GLY A 357 7.68 -0.45 -5.59
C GLY A 357 7.71 -0.16 -4.08
N ASP A 358 6.74 0.58 -3.54
CA ASP A 358 6.69 0.90 -2.11
C ASP A 358 6.22 -0.31 -1.30
N PRO A 359 7.06 -0.89 -0.39
CA PRO A 359 6.69 -2.03 0.42
C PRO A 359 5.41 -1.83 1.24
N ASP A 360 5.11 -0.58 1.63
CA ASP A 360 3.92 -0.24 2.41
C ASP A 360 2.64 -0.15 1.55
N ARG A 361 2.71 -0.44 0.24
CA ARG A 361 1.60 -0.28 -0.71
C ARG A 361 1.37 -1.51 -1.59
N PRO A 362 1.11 -2.67 -0.96
CA PRO A 362 0.83 -3.90 -1.68
C PRO A 362 -0.54 -3.87 -2.34
N ILE A 363 -0.66 -4.50 -3.51
CA ILE A 363 -1.90 -4.73 -4.25
C ILE A 363 -1.89 -6.12 -4.87
N VAL A 364 -2.98 -6.87 -4.77
CA VAL A 364 -3.10 -8.18 -5.43
C VAL A 364 -3.38 -7.97 -6.91
N VAL A 365 -2.51 -8.50 -7.76
CA VAL A 365 -2.59 -8.35 -9.23
C VAL A 365 -3.02 -9.64 -9.93
N GLY A 366 -3.07 -10.77 -9.23
CA GLY A 366 -3.52 -12.04 -9.79
C GLY A 366 -3.54 -13.16 -8.76
N ALA A 367 -4.02 -14.33 -9.18
CA ALA A 367 -3.97 -15.57 -8.42
C ALA A 367 -3.11 -16.60 -9.17
N LEU A 368 -2.43 -17.46 -8.44
CA LEU A 368 -1.52 -18.48 -8.96
C LEU A 368 -1.99 -19.86 -8.53
N TYR A 369 -1.75 -20.84 -9.42
CA TYR A 369 -1.85 -22.24 -9.04
C TYR A 369 -0.53 -22.72 -8.47
N ASN A 370 -0.61 -23.67 -7.53
CA ASN A 370 0.54 -24.33 -6.95
C ASN A 370 0.24 -25.83 -6.73
N LYS A 371 1.14 -26.54 -6.05
CA LYS A 371 0.98 -27.97 -5.83
C LYS A 371 -0.28 -28.32 -5.03
N ASP A 372 -0.65 -27.49 -4.07
CA ASP A 372 -1.80 -27.72 -3.18
C ASP A 372 -3.11 -27.16 -3.78
N ASN A 373 -3.02 -26.08 -4.55
CA ASN A 373 -4.13 -25.42 -5.25
C ASN A 373 -3.94 -25.57 -6.76
N GLN A 374 -4.32 -26.73 -7.30
CA GLN A 374 -4.23 -27.03 -8.73
C GLN A 374 -5.39 -26.41 -9.50
N GLY A 375 -5.13 -26.03 -10.75
CA GLY A 375 -6.14 -25.52 -11.67
C GLY A 375 -7.18 -26.58 -12.08
N PRO A 376 -8.22 -26.16 -12.82
CA PRO A 376 -9.15 -27.07 -13.45
C PRO A 376 -8.42 -28.11 -14.30
N LYS A 377 -8.95 -29.34 -14.33
CA LYS A 377 -8.41 -30.42 -15.18
C LYS A 377 -8.87 -30.26 -16.63
N TYR A 378 -8.54 -29.15 -17.23
CA TYR A 378 -8.82 -28.86 -18.62
C TYR A 378 -7.75 -29.44 -19.54
N THR A 379 -8.12 -29.77 -20.77
CA THR A 379 -7.19 -30.11 -21.85
C THR A 379 -6.53 -28.84 -22.39
N ALA A 380 -5.55 -28.99 -23.25
CA ALA A 380 -4.84 -27.87 -23.85
C ALA A 380 -5.74 -26.95 -24.73
N THR A 381 -6.86 -27.47 -25.24
CA THR A 381 -7.83 -26.75 -26.05
C THR A 381 -8.96 -26.12 -25.22
N GLN A 382 -9.02 -26.45 -23.92
CA GLN A 382 -10.08 -25.98 -23.04
C GLN A 382 -9.66 -24.76 -22.22
N SER A 383 -10.58 -23.78 -22.13
CA SER A 383 -10.46 -22.57 -21.31
C SER A 383 -11.81 -22.24 -20.67
N GLY A 384 -11.81 -21.58 -19.51
CA GLY A 384 -13.07 -21.23 -18.86
C GLY A 384 -12.97 -20.96 -17.36
N TRP A 385 -14.13 -20.92 -16.72
CA TRP A 385 -14.29 -20.71 -15.28
C TRP A 385 -14.98 -21.92 -14.66
N LEU A 386 -14.37 -22.47 -13.61
CA LEU A 386 -14.91 -23.52 -12.78
C LEU A 386 -14.99 -23.04 -11.34
N THR A 387 -16.16 -23.10 -10.69
CA THR A 387 -16.33 -22.65 -9.32
C THR A 387 -16.02 -23.75 -8.31
N GLN A 388 -15.58 -23.33 -7.11
CA GLN A 388 -15.28 -24.24 -6.01
C GLN A 388 -16.56 -24.65 -5.28
N SER A 389 -17.21 -25.72 -5.70
CA SER A 389 -18.31 -26.35 -4.97
C SER A 389 -18.37 -27.85 -5.32
N GLY A 390 -19.04 -28.67 -4.49
CA GLY A 390 -19.22 -30.09 -4.78
C GLY A 390 -19.94 -30.33 -6.13
N ASN A 391 -20.88 -29.44 -6.51
CA ASN A 391 -21.52 -29.37 -7.80
C ASN A 391 -21.13 -28.06 -8.50
N ALA A 392 -19.90 -27.98 -8.95
CA ALA A 392 -19.35 -26.74 -9.53
C ALA A 392 -20.21 -26.18 -10.66
N ASN A 393 -20.34 -24.86 -10.69
CA ASN A 393 -20.78 -24.14 -11.89
C ASN A 393 -19.60 -24.03 -12.84
N GLU A 394 -19.84 -24.16 -14.15
CA GLU A 394 -18.80 -24.14 -15.16
C GLU A 394 -19.25 -23.35 -16.38
N PHE A 395 -18.36 -22.53 -16.90
CA PHE A 395 -18.46 -21.94 -18.23
C PHE A 395 -17.14 -22.20 -18.94
N ARG A 396 -17.18 -23.06 -19.96
CA ARG A 396 -16.00 -23.57 -20.66
C ARG A 396 -16.16 -23.41 -22.16
N PHE A 397 -15.06 -23.14 -22.80
CA PHE A 397 -14.83 -23.21 -24.22
C PHE A 397 -13.92 -24.39 -24.53
N ASP A 398 -14.15 -25.10 -25.63
CA ASP A 398 -13.25 -26.08 -26.18
C ASP A 398 -13.03 -25.77 -27.67
N ASP A 399 -11.76 -25.57 -28.04
CA ASP A 399 -11.36 -25.22 -29.41
C ASP A 399 -10.79 -26.44 -30.16
N ALA A 400 -11.08 -27.67 -29.70
CA ALA A 400 -10.63 -28.89 -30.39
C ALA A 400 -11.29 -28.99 -31.79
N GLY A 401 -10.45 -28.97 -32.84
CA GLY A 401 -10.92 -28.94 -34.23
C GLY A 401 -11.88 -30.07 -34.56
N GLY A 402 -13.11 -29.74 -35.00
CA GLY A 402 -14.21 -30.65 -35.27
C GLY A 402 -14.98 -31.14 -34.02
N ALA A 403 -14.65 -30.59 -32.83
CA ALA A 403 -15.35 -30.85 -31.57
C ALA A 403 -15.44 -29.57 -30.71
N GLU A 404 -15.54 -28.43 -31.39
CA GLU A 404 -15.69 -27.13 -30.75
C GLU A 404 -16.95 -27.08 -29.88
N GLU A 405 -16.82 -26.59 -28.62
CA GLU A 405 -17.94 -26.61 -27.69
C GLU A 405 -17.96 -25.34 -26.81
N ILE A 406 -19.18 -24.83 -26.57
CA ILE A 406 -19.47 -23.95 -25.43
C ILE A 406 -20.27 -24.75 -24.40
N TYR A 407 -19.72 -24.98 -23.26
CA TYR A 407 -20.33 -25.74 -22.17
C TYR A 407 -20.73 -24.84 -21.01
N LEU A 408 -22.02 -24.82 -20.67
CA LEU A 408 -22.59 -24.07 -19.58
C LEU A 408 -23.29 -25.03 -18.61
N LYS A 409 -22.80 -25.08 -17.37
CA LYS A 409 -23.33 -25.94 -16.28
C LYS A 409 -23.67 -25.10 -15.07
N ALA A 410 -24.89 -25.25 -14.57
CA ALA A 410 -25.29 -24.81 -13.25
C ALA A 410 -25.28 -26.00 -12.26
N GLY A 411 -24.62 -25.87 -11.14
CA GLY A 411 -24.55 -26.92 -10.12
C GLY A 411 -25.90 -27.18 -9.44
N LYS A 412 -26.82 -26.21 -9.47
CA LYS A 412 -28.18 -26.33 -8.95
C LYS A 412 -29.20 -25.61 -9.83
N ASP A 413 -29.35 -24.32 -9.64
CA ASP A 413 -30.38 -23.52 -10.30
C ASP A 413 -29.75 -22.61 -11.36
N MET A 414 -30.44 -22.44 -12.50
CA MET A 414 -30.04 -21.53 -13.56
C MET A 414 -31.22 -20.60 -13.92
N ASN A 415 -31.01 -19.31 -13.84
CA ASN A 415 -32.01 -18.30 -14.14
C ASN A 415 -31.57 -17.44 -15.32
N PHE A 416 -32.42 -17.34 -16.34
CA PHE A 416 -32.28 -16.40 -17.44
C PHE A 416 -33.32 -15.29 -17.31
N VAL A 417 -32.90 -14.05 -17.42
CA VAL A 417 -33.78 -12.89 -17.45
C VAL A 417 -33.40 -12.04 -18.65
N ILE A 418 -34.33 -11.96 -19.61
CA ILE A 418 -34.14 -11.22 -20.86
C ILE A 418 -35.18 -10.10 -20.90
N ALA A 419 -34.74 -8.86 -20.86
CA ALA A 419 -35.62 -7.70 -20.75
C ALA A 419 -36.36 -7.36 -22.07
N ASN A 420 -35.90 -7.88 -23.20
CA ASN A 420 -36.50 -7.61 -24.52
C ASN A 420 -36.63 -8.90 -25.32
N ASN A 421 -35.80 -9.16 -26.30
CA ASN A 421 -35.96 -10.28 -27.23
C ASN A 421 -34.89 -11.35 -27.01
N GLU A 422 -35.29 -12.62 -27.18
CA GLU A 422 -34.38 -13.75 -27.36
C GLU A 422 -34.51 -14.28 -28.78
N THR A 423 -33.37 -14.52 -29.44
CA THR A 423 -33.33 -15.11 -30.77
C THR A 423 -32.28 -16.22 -30.78
N GLY A 424 -32.67 -17.41 -31.24
CA GLY A 424 -31.78 -18.57 -31.39
C GLY A 424 -31.89 -19.14 -32.81
N ASP A 425 -30.74 -19.48 -33.41
CA ASP A 425 -30.65 -20.21 -34.68
C ASP A 425 -29.80 -21.46 -34.47
N ILE A 426 -30.42 -22.65 -34.68
CA ILE A 426 -29.79 -23.95 -34.47
C ILE A 426 -29.80 -24.67 -35.82
N GLN A 427 -28.60 -24.80 -36.39
CA GLN A 427 -28.41 -25.32 -37.75
C GLN A 427 -28.64 -26.83 -37.87
N ASN A 428 -28.62 -27.58 -36.80
CA ASN A 428 -28.78 -29.01 -36.79
C ASN A 428 -29.85 -29.42 -35.76
N ASP A 429 -29.52 -30.11 -34.72
CA ASP A 429 -30.48 -30.70 -33.78
C ASP A 429 -30.59 -29.92 -32.47
N GLN A 430 -31.79 -29.82 -31.94
CA GLN A 430 -32.05 -29.34 -30.58
C GLN A 430 -32.73 -30.44 -29.76
N THR A 431 -32.15 -30.78 -28.62
CA THR A 431 -32.72 -31.71 -27.64
C THR A 431 -32.97 -31.03 -26.30
N LEU A 432 -34.19 -31.11 -25.78
CA LEU A 432 -34.57 -30.66 -24.46
C LEU A 432 -35.11 -31.81 -23.62
N SER A 433 -34.46 -32.15 -22.53
CA SER A 433 -34.93 -33.16 -21.57
C SER A 433 -35.27 -32.51 -20.25
N VAL A 434 -36.50 -32.69 -19.73
CA VAL A 434 -36.97 -32.15 -18.46
C VAL A 434 -37.47 -33.31 -17.61
N SER A 435 -36.78 -33.63 -16.53
CA SER A 435 -37.07 -34.80 -15.70
C SER A 435 -38.35 -34.63 -14.85
N ASN A 436 -38.81 -33.41 -14.61
CA ASN A 436 -39.99 -33.16 -13.80
C ASN A 436 -41.00 -32.30 -14.57
N ASN A 437 -41.23 -31.07 -14.22
CA ASN A 437 -42.29 -30.25 -14.81
C ASN A 437 -41.70 -29.20 -15.78
N ARG A 438 -42.41 -28.99 -16.92
CA ARG A 438 -42.17 -27.87 -17.81
C ARG A 438 -43.44 -27.03 -17.91
N ALA A 439 -43.33 -25.74 -17.66
CA ALA A 439 -44.42 -24.78 -17.88
C ALA A 439 -43.99 -23.77 -18.96
N VAL A 440 -44.90 -23.48 -19.89
CA VAL A 440 -44.73 -22.45 -20.92
C VAL A 440 -45.92 -21.49 -20.83
N SER A 441 -45.67 -20.20 -20.74
CA SER A 441 -46.72 -19.18 -20.76
C SER A 441 -46.36 -18.11 -21.79
N VAL A 442 -47.23 -17.90 -22.77
CA VAL A 442 -47.07 -16.93 -23.85
C VAL A 442 -48.20 -15.91 -23.75
N GLY A 443 -47.85 -14.64 -23.51
CA GLY A 443 -48.81 -13.58 -23.26
C GLY A 443 -49.56 -13.10 -24.51
N ALA A 444 -49.09 -13.41 -25.70
CA ALA A 444 -49.74 -13.03 -26.97
C ALA A 444 -49.84 -14.25 -27.93
N ASN A 445 -49.04 -14.32 -28.95
CA ASN A 445 -49.12 -15.34 -29.97
C ASN A 445 -48.01 -16.36 -29.89
N GLU A 446 -48.33 -17.64 -30.04
CA GLU A 446 -47.37 -18.72 -30.28
C GLU A 446 -47.58 -19.26 -31.70
N SER A 447 -46.51 -19.44 -32.46
CA SER A 447 -46.52 -20.05 -33.78
C SER A 447 -45.52 -21.19 -33.83
N LYS A 448 -45.97 -22.36 -34.32
CA LYS A 448 -45.12 -23.54 -34.51
C LYS A 448 -45.26 -24.05 -35.92
N SER A 449 -44.15 -24.21 -36.62
CA SER A 449 -44.10 -24.79 -37.98
C SER A 449 -43.15 -25.98 -37.97
N VAL A 450 -43.58 -27.12 -38.49
CA VAL A 450 -42.81 -28.36 -38.55
C VAL A 450 -42.78 -28.84 -39.99
N GLY A 451 -41.60 -28.81 -40.63
CA GLY A 451 -41.44 -29.24 -42.03
C GLY A 451 -41.51 -30.75 -42.26
N GLY A 452 -41.35 -31.56 -41.24
CA GLY A 452 -41.46 -33.01 -41.29
C GLY A 452 -42.58 -33.53 -40.39
N SER A 453 -42.35 -34.57 -39.63
CA SER A 453 -43.33 -35.22 -38.76
C SER A 453 -43.34 -34.61 -37.36
N GLN A 454 -44.52 -34.46 -36.78
CA GLN A 454 -44.66 -34.15 -35.35
C GLN A 454 -45.30 -35.34 -34.63
N THR A 455 -44.70 -35.78 -33.52
CA THR A 455 -45.26 -36.82 -32.66
C THR A 455 -45.46 -36.24 -31.26
N GLU A 456 -46.64 -36.42 -30.69
CA GLU A 456 -46.96 -36.10 -29.30
C GLU A 456 -47.48 -37.35 -28.58
N SER A 457 -46.88 -37.68 -27.44
CA SER A 457 -47.28 -38.83 -26.61
C SER A 457 -47.51 -38.37 -25.19
N VAL A 458 -48.73 -38.56 -24.69
CA VAL A 458 -49.12 -38.19 -23.32
C VAL A 458 -49.63 -39.47 -22.61
N THR A 459 -48.87 -39.91 -21.59
CA THR A 459 -49.23 -41.12 -20.82
C THR A 459 -50.41 -40.88 -19.86
N GLY A 460 -50.56 -39.64 -19.41
CA GLY A 460 -51.66 -39.23 -18.52
C GLY A 460 -52.81 -38.54 -19.30
N ASN A 461 -53.43 -37.58 -18.65
CA ASN A 461 -54.54 -36.81 -19.27
C ASN A 461 -54.00 -35.66 -20.14
N GLN A 462 -54.60 -35.46 -21.28
CA GLN A 462 -54.42 -34.24 -22.07
C GLN A 462 -55.73 -33.42 -22.05
N SER A 463 -55.60 -32.12 -21.77
CA SER A 463 -56.75 -31.18 -21.85
C SER A 463 -56.42 -30.01 -22.75
N ILE A 464 -57.28 -29.72 -23.72
CA ILE A 464 -57.15 -28.58 -24.61
C ILE A 464 -58.39 -27.71 -24.45
N THR A 465 -58.23 -26.46 -24.07
CA THR A 465 -59.33 -25.48 -23.93
C THR A 465 -59.07 -24.30 -24.87
N VAL A 466 -60.01 -24.05 -25.79
CA VAL A 466 -59.95 -22.94 -26.74
C VAL A 466 -61.15 -22.05 -26.50
N GLN A 467 -60.93 -20.81 -26.07
CA GLN A 467 -62.08 -19.86 -25.89
C GLN A 467 -62.57 -19.22 -27.17
N GLY A 468 -61.78 -19.23 -28.21
CA GLY A 468 -62.15 -18.74 -29.55
C GLY A 468 -62.43 -19.89 -30.55
N ASN A 469 -62.07 -19.71 -31.77
CA ASN A 469 -62.24 -20.71 -32.81
C ASN A 469 -61.07 -21.70 -32.83
N GLN A 470 -61.37 -22.98 -33.00
CA GLN A 470 -60.41 -24.02 -33.34
C GLN A 470 -60.67 -24.54 -34.77
N SER A 471 -59.63 -24.57 -35.60
CA SER A 471 -59.70 -25.10 -36.95
C SER A 471 -58.68 -26.20 -37.16
N THR A 472 -59.05 -27.35 -37.71
CA THR A 472 -58.11 -28.45 -38.01
C THR A 472 -58.29 -28.79 -39.49
N GLY A 473 -57.25 -28.61 -40.29
CA GLY A 473 -57.20 -28.97 -41.70
C GLY A 473 -56.30 -30.18 -41.93
N VAL A 474 -56.82 -31.25 -42.55
CA VAL A 474 -56.02 -32.45 -42.87
C VAL A 474 -56.26 -32.76 -44.39
N ASN A 475 -55.20 -32.65 -45.19
CA ASN A 475 -55.28 -32.86 -46.62
C ASN A 475 -55.31 -34.32 -47.06
N SER A 476 -55.08 -35.25 -46.17
CA SER A 476 -55.07 -36.69 -46.39
C SER A 476 -56.03 -37.38 -45.43
N ASN A 477 -55.57 -38.32 -44.66
CA ASN A 477 -56.38 -39.10 -43.72
C ASN A 477 -56.30 -38.59 -42.29
N GLN A 478 -57.49 -38.47 -41.68
CA GLN A 478 -57.56 -38.30 -40.20
C GLN A 478 -58.18 -39.53 -39.58
N THR A 479 -57.54 -40.14 -38.63
CA THR A 479 -58.05 -41.29 -37.87
C THR A 479 -58.16 -40.97 -36.40
N THR A 480 -59.32 -41.17 -35.81
CA THR A 480 -59.51 -41.01 -34.38
C THR A 480 -59.96 -42.37 -33.80
N THR A 481 -59.14 -42.91 -32.84
CA THR A 481 -59.50 -44.18 -32.19
C THR A 481 -59.70 -43.94 -30.70
N VAL A 482 -60.86 -44.30 -30.16
CA VAL A 482 -61.16 -44.16 -28.73
C VAL A 482 -61.56 -45.54 -28.17
N ALA A 483 -60.80 -46.05 -27.19
CA ALA A 483 -60.97 -47.42 -26.76
C ALA A 483 -62.24 -47.65 -25.89
N ILE A 484 -62.70 -46.63 -25.14
CA ILE A 484 -63.81 -46.81 -24.17
C ILE A 484 -65.01 -45.94 -24.53
N ASN A 485 -64.90 -44.62 -24.55
CA ASN A 485 -66.03 -43.73 -24.78
C ASN A 485 -65.56 -42.45 -25.46
N SER A 486 -66.30 -41.98 -26.47
CA SER A 486 -66.18 -40.68 -27.08
C SER A 486 -67.53 -39.96 -27.00
N ALA A 487 -67.57 -38.82 -26.32
CA ALA A 487 -68.72 -37.97 -26.19
C ALA A 487 -68.47 -36.62 -26.87
N GLU A 488 -69.44 -36.18 -27.65
CA GLU A 488 -69.42 -34.86 -28.27
C GLU A 488 -70.67 -34.08 -27.86
N THR A 489 -70.52 -32.87 -27.38
CA THR A 489 -71.64 -31.99 -27.02
C THR A 489 -71.58 -30.71 -27.84
N VAL A 490 -72.52 -30.38 -28.62
CA VAL A 490 -72.60 -29.19 -29.46
C VAL A 490 -73.80 -28.34 -29.04
N GLY A 491 -73.49 -27.09 -28.53
CA GLY A 491 -74.55 -26.23 -27.98
C GLY A 491 -75.51 -25.62 -28.98
N ALA A 492 -75.21 -25.59 -30.29
CA ALA A 492 -76.07 -24.99 -31.31
C ALA A 492 -76.27 -25.89 -32.51
N ALA A 493 -75.28 -26.04 -33.37
CA ALA A 493 -75.40 -26.86 -34.59
C ALA A 493 -74.13 -27.61 -34.93
N LYS A 494 -74.24 -28.84 -35.46
CA LYS A 494 -73.16 -29.58 -36.06
C LYS A 494 -73.49 -29.86 -37.48
N GLU A 495 -72.66 -29.48 -38.43
CA GLU A 495 -72.80 -29.82 -39.85
C GLU A 495 -71.71 -30.82 -40.21
N LEU A 496 -72.11 -31.86 -40.95
CA LEU A 496 -71.19 -32.83 -41.52
C LEU A 496 -71.47 -32.87 -43.07
N THR A 497 -70.52 -32.34 -43.81
CA THR A 497 -70.59 -32.41 -45.28
C THR A 497 -69.56 -33.43 -45.76
N ILE A 498 -70.05 -34.46 -46.49
CA ILE A 498 -69.25 -35.49 -47.13
C ILE A 498 -69.30 -35.26 -48.60
N GLY A 499 -68.24 -34.83 -49.24
CA GLY A 499 -68.14 -34.58 -50.67
C GLY A 499 -67.73 -35.85 -51.39
N GLY A 500 -68.63 -36.37 -52.18
CA GLY A 500 -68.41 -37.34 -53.23
C GLY A 500 -67.85 -38.74 -52.84
N LEU A 501 -68.48 -39.71 -53.31
CA LEU A 501 -67.94 -41.05 -53.52
C LEU A 501 -66.99 -41.06 -54.72
#